data_37e1b8d0b5b370248f3e83eaa7eea688
#
_entry.id   37e1b8d0b5b370248f3e83eaa7eea688
#
_cell.length_a   1.000
_cell.length_b   1.000
_cell.length_c   1.000
_cell.angle_alpha   90.00
_cell.angle_beta   90.00
_cell.angle_gamma   90.00
#
_symmetry.space_group_name_H-M   'P 1'
#
loop_
_entity.id
_entity.type
_entity.pdbx_description
1 polymer ?
#
loop_
_entity_poly.entity_id
_entity_poly.type
_entity_poly.pdbx_seq_one_letter_code
_entity_poly.pdbx_strand_id
1 'polypeptide(L)'
;RMNRVLRVLREKSQWDEPLGAGRGRGIAARIYSVSPIAQAVEVSVADNGDFTIDRVVCVLDCGFAVNPLGIEGQVEGGIAFGLGGAAFGNIDIVNGEVQQSNFHDYPVIRMPQMPKVEVHILPSDEPPTGVGEQATAPIAPAVANALFNATGRRVRRFPLSSQGFKLV
;
A
#
# COMPACT_ATOMS: atom_id res chain seq x y z
N ARG A 1 12.99 4.59 16.32
CA ARG A 1 13.03 4.28 14.88
C ARG A 1 11.69 4.65 14.22
N MET A 2 10.54 4.11 14.66
CA MET A 2 9.22 4.42 14.05
C MET A 2 8.92 5.93 14.00
N ASN A 3 9.15 6.69 15.06
CA ASN A 3 8.92 8.16 15.04
C ASN A 3 9.75 8.89 13.96
N ARG A 4 10.96 8.39 13.64
CA ARG A 4 11.78 8.93 12.56
C ARG A 4 11.17 8.60 11.19
N VAL A 5 10.70 7.36 11.01
CA VAL A 5 9.99 6.92 9.79
C VAL A 5 8.76 7.79 9.54
N LEU A 6 7.91 7.98 10.55
CA LEU A 6 6.69 8.80 10.43
C LEU A 6 6.98 10.28 10.13
N ARG A 7 8.01 10.86 10.74
CA ARG A 7 8.40 12.25 10.49
C ARG A 7 8.86 12.44 9.05
N VAL A 8 9.71 11.54 8.54
CA VAL A 8 10.17 11.61 7.14
C VAL A 8 9.02 11.33 6.17
N LEU A 9 8.12 10.39 6.52
CA LEU A 9 6.93 10.14 5.69
C LEU A 9 6.05 11.39 5.58
N ARG A 10 5.80 12.11 6.68
CA ARG A 10 5.03 13.37 6.68
C ARG A 10 5.65 14.39 5.73
N GLU A 11 6.97 14.56 5.80
CA GLU A 11 7.72 15.47 4.91
C GLU A 11 7.63 15.03 3.44
N LYS A 12 7.99 13.78 3.15
CA LYS A 12 8.08 13.28 1.77
C LYS A 12 6.72 13.13 1.09
N SER A 13 5.68 12.81 1.86
CA SER A 13 4.31 12.74 1.34
C SER A 13 3.63 14.11 1.25
N GLN A 14 4.29 15.19 1.69
CA GLN A 14 3.67 16.52 1.77
C GLN A 14 2.33 16.45 2.53
N TRP A 15 2.32 15.75 3.67
CA TRP A 15 1.10 15.38 4.40
C TRP A 15 0.17 16.54 4.70
N ASP A 16 0.72 17.71 4.96
CA ASP A 16 -0.02 18.91 5.35
C ASP A 16 -0.57 19.71 4.16
N GLU A 17 -0.16 19.36 2.93
CA GLU A 17 -0.65 20.02 1.72
C GLU A 17 -2.06 19.53 1.38
N PRO A 18 -3.01 20.43 1.10
CA PRO A 18 -4.37 20.03 0.75
C PRO A 18 -4.39 19.33 -0.61
N LEU A 19 -5.25 18.32 -0.74
CA LEU A 19 -5.56 17.68 -2.01
C LEU A 19 -6.84 18.29 -2.60
N GLY A 20 -6.97 18.26 -3.93
CA GLY A 20 -8.18 18.72 -4.64
C GLY A 20 -9.41 17.84 -4.34
N ALA A 21 -10.57 18.29 -4.80
CA ALA A 21 -11.83 17.55 -4.69
C ALA A 21 -11.73 16.16 -5.34
N GLY A 22 -12.38 15.15 -4.77
CA GLY A 22 -12.33 13.77 -5.22
C GLY A 22 -11.00 13.06 -4.93
N ARG A 23 -10.07 13.72 -4.25
CA ARG A 23 -8.78 13.13 -3.86
C ARG A 23 -8.68 12.91 -2.37
N GLY A 24 -7.93 11.91 -1.96
CA GLY A 24 -7.72 11.63 -0.55
C GLY A 24 -6.34 11.06 -0.27
N ARG A 25 -5.87 11.27 0.96
CA ARG A 25 -4.60 10.75 1.45
C ARG A 25 -4.83 9.88 2.67
N GLY A 26 -4.16 8.74 2.71
CA GLY A 26 -4.22 7.80 3.82
C GLY A 26 -2.85 7.29 4.22
N ILE A 27 -2.69 6.95 5.48
CA ILE A 27 -1.44 6.46 6.04
C ILE A 27 -1.67 5.13 6.75
N ALA A 28 -0.66 4.26 6.70
CA ALA A 28 -0.50 3.13 7.59
C ALA A 28 0.96 2.90 7.93
N ALA A 29 1.21 2.37 9.11
CA ALA A 29 2.54 2.08 9.61
C ALA A 29 2.55 0.77 10.40
N ARG A 30 3.68 0.05 10.35
CA ARG A 30 3.90 -1.16 11.15
C ARG A 30 5.37 -1.37 11.48
N ILE A 31 5.61 -2.21 12.48
CA ILE A 31 6.91 -2.82 12.73
C ILE A 31 6.76 -4.31 12.49
N TYR A 32 7.59 -4.88 11.65
CA TYR A 32 7.65 -6.31 11.41
C TYR A 32 9.10 -6.75 11.32
N SER A 33 9.46 -7.83 12.04
CA SER A 33 10.86 -8.31 12.12
C SER A 33 11.85 -7.16 12.41
N VAL A 34 11.53 -6.30 13.39
CA VAL A 34 12.26 -5.11 13.82
C VAL A 34 12.44 -3.99 12.79
N SER A 35 11.95 -4.14 11.56
CA SER A 35 11.97 -3.08 10.53
C SER A 35 10.70 -2.23 10.61
N PRO A 36 10.77 -0.98 11.08
CA PRO A 36 9.66 -0.05 10.97
C PRO A 36 9.50 0.45 9.55
N ILE A 37 8.25 0.46 9.08
CA ILE A 37 7.84 0.95 7.77
C ILE A 37 6.55 1.75 7.89
N ALA A 38 6.38 2.76 7.05
CA ALA A 38 5.13 3.48 6.91
C ALA A 38 4.91 3.87 5.44
N GLN A 39 3.65 3.90 5.04
CA GLN A 39 3.23 4.27 3.70
C GLN A 39 2.17 5.36 3.76
N ALA A 40 2.30 6.37 2.90
CA ALA A 40 1.28 7.35 2.60
C ALA A 40 0.80 7.13 1.17
N VAL A 41 -0.50 7.02 0.98
CA VAL A 41 -1.15 6.74 -0.30
C VAL A 41 -2.03 7.91 -0.69
N GLU A 42 -1.95 8.35 -1.93
CA GLU A 42 -2.85 9.32 -2.53
C GLU A 42 -3.73 8.63 -3.57
N VAL A 43 -5.02 8.91 -3.52
CA VAL A 43 -6.02 8.37 -4.45
C VAL A 43 -6.83 9.47 -5.09
N SER A 44 -7.29 9.22 -6.32
CA SER A 44 -8.34 9.97 -7.00
C SER A 44 -9.56 9.07 -7.17
N VAL A 45 -10.72 9.54 -6.78
CA VAL A 45 -11.97 8.75 -6.75
C VAL A 45 -13.03 9.44 -7.61
N ALA A 46 -13.62 8.71 -8.55
CA ALA A 46 -14.74 9.16 -9.35
C ALA A 46 -16.09 8.90 -8.63
N ASP A 47 -17.14 9.60 -9.05
CA ASP A 47 -18.49 9.49 -8.45
C ASP A 47 -19.08 8.08 -8.48
N ASN A 48 -18.71 7.28 -9.48
CA ASN A 48 -19.14 5.89 -9.63
C ASN A 48 -18.38 4.90 -8.72
N GLY A 49 -17.36 5.36 -7.98
CA GLY A 49 -16.52 4.55 -7.11
C GLY A 49 -15.28 3.96 -7.79
N ASP A 50 -15.05 4.24 -9.06
CA ASP A 50 -13.77 3.93 -9.71
C ASP A 50 -12.69 4.81 -9.10
N PHE A 51 -11.50 4.25 -8.87
CA PHE A 51 -10.40 5.01 -8.31
C PHE A 51 -9.06 4.61 -8.90
N THR A 52 -8.13 5.54 -8.86
CA THR A 52 -6.71 5.32 -9.12
C THR A 52 -5.90 5.55 -7.85
N ILE A 53 -4.75 4.90 -7.78
CA ILE A 53 -3.74 5.24 -6.77
C ILE A 53 -2.69 6.07 -7.49
N ASP A 54 -2.70 7.37 -7.20
CA ASP A 54 -1.85 8.34 -7.90
C ASP A 54 -0.39 8.22 -7.46
N ARG A 55 -0.19 7.97 -6.15
CA ARG A 55 1.13 7.98 -5.54
C ARG A 55 1.18 7.16 -4.26
N VAL A 56 2.28 6.44 -4.05
CA VAL A 56 2.62 5.81 -2.77
C VAL A 56 4.00 6.29 -2.35
N VAL A 57 4.08 6.93 -1.20
CA VAL A 57 5.35 7.25 -0.54
C VAL A 57 5.59 6.24 0.55
N CYS A 58 6.70 5.53 0.48
CA CYS A 58 7.08 4.50 1.44
C CYS A 58 8.39 4.90 2.13
N VAL A 59 8.39 4.89 3.45
CA VAL A 59 9.59 5.15 4.25
C VAL A 59 9.84 3.96 5.18
N LEU A 60 11.08 3.46 5.19
CA LEU A 60 11.47 2.34 6.03
C LEU A 60 12.85 2.53 6.66
N ASP A 61 13.06 1.87 7.79
CA ASP A 61 14.34 1.73 8.46
C ASP A 61 14.62 0.23 8.66
N CYS A 62 15.45 -0.33 7.78
CA CYS A 62 15.85 -1.73 7.80
C CYS A 62 17.25 -1.96 8.40
N GLY A 63 17.77 -1.00 9.15
CA GLY A 63 19.17 -1.02 9.55
C GLY A 63 20.09 -0.64 8.39
N PHE A 64 21.31 -1.10 8.40
CA PHE A 64 22.26 -0.86 7.31
C PHE A 64 21.75 -1.43 5.99
N ALA A 65 21.55 -0.58 5.00
CA ALA A 65 21.05 -0.95 3.69
C ALA A 65 22.16 -1.52 2.81
N VAL A 66 22.33 -2.84 2.79
CA VAL A 66 23.39 -3.53 2.02
C VAL A 66 23.22 -3.35 0.51
N ASN A 67 21.97 -3.41 0.03
CA ASN A 67 21.64 -3.23 -1.38
C ASN A 67 20.38 -2.36 -1.53
N PRO A 68 20.50 -1.03 -1.62
CA PRO A 68 19.36 -0.13 -1.72
C PRO A 68 18.42 -0.43 -2.89
N LEU A 69 18.93 -0.72 -4.09
CA LEU A 69 18.10 -1.07 -5.26
C LEU A 69 17.31 -2.36 -5.04
N GLY A 70 17.91 -3.35 -4.38
CA GLY A 70 17.20 -4.57 -4.01
C GLY A 70 16.07 -4.31 -2.99
N ILE A 71 16.29 -3.39 -2.06
CA ILE A 71 15.28 -2.97 -1.08
C ILE A 71 14.14 -2.24 -1.78
N GLU A 72 14.42 -1.33 -2.69
CA GLU A 72 13.41 -0.61 -3.49
C GLU A 72 12.54 -1.61 -4.27
N GLY A 73 13.15 -2.56 -4.99
CA GLY A 73 12.43 -3.60 -5.71
C GLY A 73 11.55 -4.48 -4.81
N GLN A 74 12.00 -4.81 -3.58
CA GLN A 74 11.18 -5.53 -2.61
C GLN A 74 9.99 -4.70 -2.12
N VAL A 75 10.18 -3.41 -1.90
CA VAL A 75 9.10 -2.50 -1.49
C VAL A 75 8.05 -2.36 -2.59
N GLU A 76 8.47 -2.11 -3.82
CA GLU A 76 7.56 -2.00 -4.98
C GLU A 76 6.77 -3.30 -5.21
N GLY A 77 7.46 -4.44 -5.21
CA GLY A 77 6.84 -5.75 -5.36
C GLY A 77 5.87 -6.08 -4.21
N GLY A 78 6.25 -5.74 -2.98
CA GLY A 78 5.39 -5.90 -1.79
C GLY A 78 4.13 -5.04 -1.86
N ILE A 79 4.24 -3.80 -2.33
CA ILE A 79 3.10 -2.89 -2.56
C ILE A 79 2.18 -3.48 -3.64
N ALA A 80 2.71 -3.91 -4.78
CA ALA A 80 1.93 -4.51 -5.86
C ALA A 80 1.17 -5.76 -5.38
N PHE A 81 1.85 -6.63 -4.64
CA PHE A 81 1.26 -7.85 -4.10
C PHE A 81 0.13 -7.56 -3.10
N GLY A 82 0.38 -6.70 -2.11
CA GLY A 82 -0.62 -6.32 -1.11
C GLY A 82 -1.81 -5.57 -1.72
N LEU A 83 -1.56 -4.74 -2.73
CA LEU A 83 -2.60 -4.01 -3.44
C LEU A 83 -3.50 -4.94 -4.26
N GLY A 84 -2.94 -5.96 -4.93
CA GLY A 84 -3.71 -7.00 -5.61
C GLY A 84 -4.67 -7.71 -4.68
N GLY A 85 -4.19 -8.15 -3.51
CA GLY A 85 -5.03 -8.74 -2.48
C GLY A 85 -6.11 -7.80 -1.97
N ALA A 86 -5.78 -6.53 -1.74
CA ALA A 86 -6.75 -5.54 -1.25
C ALA A 86 -7.82 -5.19 -2.29
N ALA A 87 -7.44 -5.06 -3.56
CA ALA A 87 -8.36 -4.64 -4.63
C ALA A 87 -9.26 -5.77 -5.12
N PHE A 88 -8.70 -6.98 -5.31
CA PHE A 88 -9.33 -8.07 -6.04
C PHE A 88 -9.39 -9.39 -5.29
N GLY A 89 -8.52 -9.59 -4.27
CA GLY A 89 -8.30 -10.87 -3.62
C GLY A 89 -9.58 -11.45 -3.00
N ASN A 90 -10.17 -12.43 -3.67
CA ASN A 90 -11.28 -13.22 -3.16
C ASN A 90 -11.00 -14.70 -3.42
N ILE A 91 -11.04 -15.50 -2.38
CA ILE A 91 -10.90 -16.95 -2.46
C ILE A 91 -12.15 -17.58 -1.82
N ASP A 92 -12.87 -18.33 -2.65
CA ASP A 92 -14.06 -19.07 -2.23
C ASP A 92 -13.67 -20.52 -1.97
N ILE A 93 -14.08 -21.04 -0.81
CA ILE A 93 -13.87 -22.43 -0.43
C ILE A 93 -15.23 -23.11 -0.33
N VAL A 94 -15.47 -24.10 -1.20
CA VAL A 94 -16.72 -24.86 -1.24
C VAL A 94 -16.39 -26.33 -1.00
N ASN A 95 -17.01 -26.94 0.01
CA ASN A 95 -16.77 -28.32 0.43
C ASN A 95 -15.28 -28.67 0.65
N GLY A 96 -14.48 -27.68 1.13
CA GLY A 96 -13.05 -27.86 1.39
C GLY A 96 -12.14 -27.64 0.17
N GLU A 97 -12.68 -27.26 -0.97
CA GLU A 97 -11.94 -27.01 -2.21
C GLU A 97 -11.95 -25.53 -2.59
N VAL A 98 -10.79 -24.99 -2.97
CA VAL A 98 -10.63 -23.64 -3.50
C VAL A 98 -11.24 -23.57 -4.88
N GLN A 99 -12.10 -22.58 -5.15
CA GLN A 99 -12.78 -22.45 -6.43
C GLN A 99 -11.95 -21.71 -7.48
N GLN A 100 -11.10 -20.79 -7.05
CA GLN A 100 -10.19 -20.06 -7.94
C GLN A 100 -9.02 -20.95 -8.35
N SER A 101 -8.74 -20.99 -9.66
CA SER A 101 -7.76 -21.91 -10.23
C SER A 101 -6.57 -21.24 -10.90
N ASN A 102 -6.73 -20.01 -11.42
CA ASN A 102 -5.67 -19.32 -12.16
C ASN A 102 -5.96 -17.81 -12.30
N PHE A 103 -5.14 -17.08 -13.06
CA PHE A 103 -5.24 -15.63 -13.27
C PHE A 103 -6.53 -15.16 -13.98
N HIS A 104 -7.33 -16.05 -14.56
CA HIS A 104 -8.62 -15.71 -15.16
C HIS A 104 -9.74 -15.51 -14.12
N ASP A 105 -9.63 -16.15 -12.96
CA ASP A 105 -10.59 -16.10 -11.86
C ASP A 105 -9.96 -15.56 -10.54
N TYR A 106 -8.65 -15.32 -10.53
CA TYR A 106 -7.93 -14.62 -9.48
C TYR A 106 -7.07 -13.49 -10.09
N PRO A 107 -7.65 -12.30 -10.31
CA PRO A 107 -6.93 -11.19 -10.94
C PRO A 107 -5.82 -10.63 -10.06
N VAL A 108 -4.75 -10.19 -10.70
CA VAL A 108 -3.60 -9.49 -10.08
C VAL A 108 -3.49 -8.07 -10.63
N ILE A 109 -2.74 -7.21 -9.94
CA ILE A 109 -2.43 -5.85 -10.41
C ILE A 109 -1.79 -5.91 -11.79
N ARG A 110 -2.28 -5.03 -12.68
CA ARG A 110 -1.73 -4.82 -14.03
C ARG A 110 -0.93 -3.53 -14.07
N MET A 111 -0.03 -3.41 -15.04
CA MET A 111 0.84 -2.25 -15.21
C MET A 111 0.10 -0.89 -15.16
N PRO A 112 -1.07 -0.72 -15.84
CA PRO A 112 -1.79 0.55 -15.75
C PRO A 112 -2.34 0.89 -14.36
N GLN A 113 -2.50 -0.11 -13.50
CA GLN A 113 -3.02 0.03 -12.12
C GLN A 113 -1.92 0.25 -11.10
N MET A 114 -0.65 0.06 -11.51
CA MET A 114 0.48 0.22 -10.60
C MET A 114 0.71 1.71 -10.32
N PRO A 115 0.68 2.13 -9.04
CA PRO A 115 0.93 3.52 -8.68
C PRO A 115 2.39 3.93 -8.91
N LYS A 116 2.64 5.23 -8.96
CA LYS A 116 4.00 5.75 -8.78
C LYS A 116 4.43 5.50 -7.34
N VAL A 117 5.48 4.70 -7.15
CA VAL A 117 6.04 4.39 -5.83
C VAL A 117 7.32 5.19 -5.60
N GLU A 118 7.43 5.82 -4.45
CA GLU A 118 8.62 6.54 -3.98
C GLU A 118 9.11 5.87 -2.70
N VAL A 119 10.30 5.32 -2.74
CA VAL A 119 10.91 4.59 -1.62
C VAL A 119 11.99 5.44 -0.97
N HIS A 120 11.90 5.62 0.34
CA HIS A 120 12.90 6.33 1.14
C HIS A 120 13.45 5.39 2.23
N ILE A 121 14.67 4.93 2.03
CA ILE A 121 15.39 4.11 2.99
C ILE A 121 16.12 5.04 3.95
N LEU A 122 15.83 4.94 5.26
CA LEU A 122 16.50 5.78 6.24
C LEU A 122 17.92 5.27 6.51
N PRO A 123 18.93 6.14 6.47
CA PRO A 123 20.28 5.76 6.90
C PRO A 123 20.28 5.25 8.34
N SER A 124 20.94 4.13 8.59
CA SER A 124 21.00 3.51 9.92
C SER A 124 22.28 2.67 10.05
N ASP A 125 22.90 2.73 11.21
CA ASP A 125 24.06 1.92 11.59
C ASP A 125 23.65 0.65 12.35
N GLU A 126 22.35 0.44 12.54
CA GLU A 126 21.82 -0.78 13.14
C GLU A 126 22.07 -2.00 12.21
N PRO A 127 22.14 -3.21 12.78
CA PRO A 127 22.27 -4.43 11.97
C PRO A 127 21.19 -4.52 10.89
N PRO A 128 21.51 -5.05 9.68
CA PRO A 128 20.52 -5.27 8.62
C PRO A 128 19.36 -6.13 9.10
N THR A 129 18.15 -5.75 8.72
CA THR A 129 16.92 -6.48 9.03
C THR A 129 16.13 -6.82 7.76
N GLY A 130 15.14 -7.71 7.85
CA GLY A 130 14.36 -8.15 6.69
C GLY A 130 13.55 -7.04 6.04
N VAL A 131 13.39 -7.12 4.72
CA VAL A 131 12.61 -6.17 3.88
C VAL A 131 11.63 -6.84 2.93
N GLY A 132 11.57 -8.19 2.89
CA GLY A 132 10.78 -8.93 1.91
C GLY A 132 9.26 -8.76 2.03
N GLU A 133 8.72 -8.58 3.25
CA GLU A 133 7.26 -8.52 3.49
C GLU A 133 6.79 -7.20 4.10
N GLN A 134 7.71 -6.29 4.42
CA GLN A 134 7.39 -5.08 5.18
C GLN A 134 6.37 -4.21 4.47
N ALA A 135 6.46 -4.08 3.16
CA ALA A 135 5.62 -3.20 2.36
C ALA A 135 4.24 -3.78 2.02
N THR A 136 4.07 -5.11 2.13
CA THR A 136 2.84 -5.79 1.72
C THR A 136 1.64 -5.47 2.60
N ALA A 137 1.82 -5.46 3.92
CA ALA A 137 0.68 -5.31 4.84
C ALA A 137 0.17 -3.86 5.00
N PRO A 138 1.00 -2.81 5.01
CA PRO A 138 0.50 -1.46 5.24
C PRO A 138 -0.24 -0.84 4.04
N ILE A 139 -0.10 -1.37 2.81
CA ILE A 139 -0.74 -0.78 1.64
C ILE A 139 -2.27 -0.83 1.72
N ALA A 140 -2.85 -1.96 2.10
CA ALA A 140 -4.31 -2.12 2.18
C ALA A 140 -4.97 -1.13 3.16
N PRO A 141 -4.55 -1.00 4.42
CA PRO A 141 -5.12 -0.01 5.33
C PRO A 141 -4.80 1.45 4.92
N ALA A 142 -3.65 1.73 4.29
CA ALA A 142 -3.34 3.07 3.80
C ALA A 142 -4.31 3.48 2.67
N VAL A 143 -4.59 2.60 1.70
CA VAL A 143 -5.60 2.82 0.65
C VAL A 143 -6.99 2.98 1.25
N ALA A 144 -7.40 2.12 2.18
CA ALA A 144 -8.69 2.23 2.85
C ALA A 144 -8.87 3.58 3.56
N ASN A 145 -7.82 4.09 4.21
CA ASN A 145 -7.82 5.41 4.84
C ASN A 145 -7.85 6.55 3.82
N ALA A 146 -7.16 6.42 2.68
CA ALA A 146 -7.19 7.40 1.60
C ALA A 146 -8.59 7.49 0.96
N LEU A 147 -9.23 6.36 0.68
CA LEU A 147 -10.60 6.29 0.17
C LEU A 147 -11.59 6.92 1.15
N PHE A 148 -11.44 6.68 2.45
CA PHE A 148 -12.26 7.33 3.46
C PHE A 148 -12.05 8.85 3.48
N ASN A 149 -10.82 9.31 3.37
CA ASN A 149 -10.51 10.75 3.33
C ASN A 149 -11.11 11.42 2.09
N ALA A 150 -11.10 10.74 0.93
CA ALA A 150 -11.68 11.27 -0.31
C ALA A 150 -13.21 11.29 -0.30
N THR A 151 -13.88 10.28 0.31
CA THR A 151 -15.31 10.02 0.08
C THR A 151 -16.18 10.04 1.34
N GLY A 152 -15.58 10.03 2.53
CA GLY A 152 -16.30 9.83 3.79
C GLY A 152 -16.80 8.38 4.02
N ARG A 153 -16.63 7.48 3.04
CA ARG A 153 -17.09 6.09 3.14
C ARG A 153 -15.99 5.21 3.74
N ARG A 154 -16.27 4.56 4.86
CA ARG A 154 -15.31 3.70 5.56
C ARG A 154 -15.28 2.29 4.98
N VAL A 155 -14.12 1.85 4.48
CA VAL A 155 -13.88 0.47 4.10
C VAL A 155 -13.76 -0.40 5.36
N ARG A 156 -14.51 -1.51 5.42
CA ARG A 156 -14.52 -2.46 6.54
C ARG A 156 -14.27 -3.90 6.12
N ARG A 157 -14.27 -4.17 4.83
CA ARG A 157 -14.05 -5.50 4.24
C ARG A 157 -13.19 -5.38 3.00
N PHE A 158 -12.47 -6.43 2.69
CA PHE A 158 -11.76 -6.62 1.44
C PHE A 158 -12.35 -7.81 0.70
N PRO A 159 -12.26 -7.90 -0.61
CA PRO A 159 -11.62 -6.90 -1.49
C PRO A 159 -12.41 -5.59 -1.59
N LEU A 160 -11.72 -4.52 -2.01
CA LEU A 160 -12.32 -3.18 -2.19
C LEU A 160 -13.50 -3.19 -3.16
N SER A 161 -13.43 -4.06 -4.19
CA SER A 161 -14.52 -4.26 -5.17
C SER A 161 -15.83 -4.65 -4.52
N SER A 162 -15.82 -5.41 -3.42
CA SER A 162 -17.01 -5.80 -2.65
C SER A 162 -17.65 -4.63 -1.90
N GLN A 163 -16.95 -3.51 -1.78
CA GLN A 163 -17.40 -2.30 -1.09
C GLN A 163 -17.79 -1.17 -2.08
N GLY A 164 -17.84 -1.47 -3.39
CA GLY A 164 -18.17 -0.51 -4.44
C GLY A 164 -17.02 0.46 -4.76
N PHE A 165 -15.77 0.03 -4.55
CA PHE A 165 -14.58 0.72 -5.01
C PHE A 165 -13.85 -0.17 -6.03
N LYS A 166 -13.62 0.34 -7.23
CA LYS A 166 -12.96 -0.39 -8.31
C LYS A 166 -11.66 0.30 -8.69
N LEU A 167 -10.55 -0.39 -8.53
CA LEU A 167 -9.24 0.05 -9.01
C LEU A 167 -9.20 -0.06 -10.55
N VAL A 168 -8.94 1.04 -11.24
CA VAL A 168 -8.90 1.16 -12.70
C VAL A 168 -7.53 1.53 -13.23
#